data_be03c268e22acc101dbcada28610d2eb
#
_entry.id   be03c268e22acc101dbcada28610d2eb
#
_cell.length_a   1.000
_cell.length_b   1.000
_cell.length_c   1.000
_cell.angle_alpha   90.00
_cell.angle_beta   90.00
_cell.angle_gamma   90.00
#
_symmetry.space_group_name_H-M   'P 1'
#
loop_
_entity.id
_entity.type
_entity.pdbx_description
1 polymer ?
#
loop_
_entity_poly.entity_id
_entity_poly.type
_entity_poly.pdbx_seq_one_letter_code
_entity_poly.pdbx_strand_id
1 'polypeptide(L)'
;MPKRNFKNKMTYKGRFAPERPQKYKGNPRNIVYRSMWERKVMSSLDRNENVLEWSSEEYIIPYKSPLDGKTHRYYPDFWVKVQQGPKTKQFIIELKPSKQLTPPKANPKRRTKGYLYEVREWGRNNAKWDAAKQYCAKKDMEFLIWTEKDLGL
;
A
#
# COMPACT_ATOMS: atom_id res chain seq x y z
N MET A 1 -7.57 4.67 -26.83
CA MET A 1 -6.81 4.75 -25.59
C MET A 1 -7.66 4.94 -24.34
N PRO A 2 -8.90 4.44 -24.34
CA PRO A 2 -9.79 4.62 -23.19
C PRO A 2 -9.25 3.99 -21.91
N LYS A 3 -8.45 2.94 -22.03
CA LYS A 3 -7.84 2.26 -20.88
C LYS A 3 -6.80 3.10 -20.15
N ARG A 4 -6.18 4.06 -20.83
CA ARG A 4 -5.23 4.99 -20.21
C ARG A 4 -5.92 5.97 -19.29
N ASN A 5 -7.06 6.46 -19.68
CA ASN A 5 -7.77 7.47 -18.90
C ASN A 5 -8.25 6.94 -17.57
N PHE A 6 -8.66 5.69 -17.53
CA PHE A 6 -9.06 5.06 -16.29
C PHE A 6 -7.87 4.86 -15.35
N LYS A 7 -6.74 4.39 -15.88
CA LYS A 7 -5.51 4.24 -15.09
C LYS A 7 -4.97 5.58 -14.62
N ASN A 8 -5.06 6.60 -15.44
CA ASN A 8 -4.55 7.93 -15.13
C ASN A 8 -5.27 8.58 -13.95
N LYS A 9 -6.53 8.26 -13.70
CA LYS A 9 -7.26 8.75 -12.53
C LYS A 9 -6.67 8.22 -11.23
N MET A 10 -6.03 7.04 -11.25
CA MET A 10 -5.42 6.42 -10.08
C MET A 10 -3.92 6.69 -9.97
N THR A 11 -3.25 7.07 -11.08
CA THR A 11 -1.79 7.16 -11.16
C THR A 11 -1.25 8.57 -11.32
N TYR A 12 -1.93 9.56 -10.78
CA TYR A 12 -1.43 10.94 -10.77
C TYR A 12 -0.21 11.05 -9.87
N LYS A 13 0.93 11.41 -10.47
CA LYS A 13 2.16 11.65 -9.73
C LYS A 13 2.28 13.11 -9.30
N GLY A 14 2.87 13.32 -8.14
CA GLY A 14 3.20 14.66 -7.67
C GLY A 14 3.99 14.60 -6.37
N ARG A 15 4.41 15.76 -5.92
CA ARG A 15 5.04 15.90 -4.61
C ARG A 15 4.01 16.36 -3.60
N PHE A 16 4.02 15.70 -2.46
CA PHE A 16 3.19 16.09 -1.33
C PHE A 16 3.98 17.01 -0.41
N ALA A 17 3.43 18.20 -0.14
CA ALA A 17 4.01 19.14 0.80
C ALA A 17 3.21 19.07 2.11
N PRO A 18 3.77 18.49 3.18
CA PRO A 18 3.04 18.37 4.44
C PRO A 18 2.90 19.71 5.13
N GLU A 19 1.75 19.91 5.77
CA GLU A 19 1.53 21.06 6.65
C GLU A 19 2.28 20.88 7.97
N ARG A 20 2.50 19.62 8.37
CA ARG A 20 3.20 19.25 9.60
C ARG A 20 4.42 18.36 9.28
N PRO A 21 5.46 18.94 8.67
CA PRO A 21 6.60 18.14 8.18
C PRO A 21 7.35 17.40 9.27
N GLN A 22 7.25 17.82 10.52
CA GLN A 22 7.89 17.16 11.65
C GLN A 22 7.32 15.76 11.93
N LYS A 23 6.12 15.47 11.46
CA LYS A 23 5.50 14.15 11.59
C LYS A 23 6.06 13.13 10.61
N TYR A 24 6.61 13.60 9.49
CA TYR A 24 7.09 12.70 8.46
C TYR A 24 8.43 12.08 8.85
N LYS A 25 8.48 10.76 8.88
CA LYS A 25 9.72 10.03 9.18
C LYS A 25 10.46 9.73 7.88
N GLY A 26 11.31 10.64 7.50
CA GLY A 26 12.07 10.64 6.25
C GLY A 26 12.32 12.08 5.82
N ASN A 27 12.56 12.29 4.53
CA ASN A 27 12.76 13.64 3.99
C ASN A 27 11.39 14.26 3.62
N PRO A 28 10.88 15.22 4.41
CA PRO A 28 9.57 15.82 4.13
C PRO A 28 9.53 16.67 2.87
N ARG A 29 10.68 16.98 2.29
CA ARG A 29 10.77 17.71 1.02
C ARG A 29 10.72 16.81 -0.19
N ASN A 30 10.74 15.50 0.00
CA ASN A 30 10.76 14.52 -1.09
C ASN A 30 9.74 13.40 -0.85
N ILE A 31 8.49 13.78 -0.66
CA ILE A 31 7.38 12.85 -0.52
C ILE A 31 6.64 12.80 -1.85
N VAL A 32 6.65 11.64 -2.50
CA VAL A 32 6.04 11.48 -3.81
C VAL A 32 4.80 10.60 -3.70
N TYR A 33 3.65 11.09 -4.19
CA TYR A 33 2.49 10.25 -4.39
C TYR A 33 2.42 9.83 -5.85
N ARG A 34 2.01 8.58 -6.07
CA ARG A 34 1.90 7.99 -7.41
C ARG A 34 0.46 7.79 -7.84
N SER A 35 -0.49 8.11 -6.95
CA SER A 35 -1.91 8.03 -7.21
C SER A 35 -2.65 9.05 -6.35
N MET A 36 -3.88 9.38 -6.73
CA MET A 36 -4.72 10.26 -5.93
C MET A 36 -5.14 9.61 -4.61
N TRP A 37 -5.21 8.28 -4.58
CA TRP A 37 -5.47 7.56 -3.34
C TRP A 37 -4.35 7.79 -2.32
N GLU A 38 -3.11 7.68 -2.78
CA GLU A 38 -1.94 7.94 -1.91
C GLU A 38 -1.95 9.38 -1.41
N ARG A 39 -2.22 10.34 -2.29
CA ARG A 39 -2.29 11.75 -1.90
C ARG A 39 -3.37 11.98 -0.83
N LYS A 40 -4.53 11.37 -0.99
CA LYS A 40 -5.63 11.47 -0.03
C LYS A 40 -5.22 10.93 1.34
N VAL A 41 -4.56 9.78 1.37
CA VAL A 41 -4.07 9.19 2.62
C VAL A 41 -3.01 10.07 3.25
N MET A 42 -2.04 10.56 2.47
CA MET A 42 -0.99 11.46 2.96
C MET A 42 -1.58 12.70 3.64
N SER A 43 -2.57 13.31 3.00
CA SER A 43 -3.24 14.48 3.57
C SER A 43 -3.93 14.13 4.89
N SER A 44 -4.58 13.01 4.96
CA SER A 44 -5.25 12.53 6.18
C SER A 44 -4.24 12.26 7.30
N LEU A 45 -3.15 11.58 6.99
CA LEU A 45 -2.10 11.27 7.98
C LEU A 45 -1.43 12.54 8.51
N ASP A 46 -1.20 13.50 7.63
CA ASP A 46 -0.58 14.76 8.01
C ASP A 46 -1.46 15.57 8.96
N ARG A 47 -2.75 15.61 8.71
CA ARG A 47 -3.71 16.43 9.48
C ARG A 47 -4.24 15.78 10.74
N ASN A 48 -4.25 14.46 10.81
CA ASN A 48 -4.84 13.73 11.93
C ASN A 48 -3.98 13.91 13.19
N GLU A 49 -4.54 14.50 14.23
CA GLU A 49 -3.82 14.77 15.49
C GLU A 49 -3.38 13.50 16.22
N ASN A 50 -4.07 12.39 16.00
CA ASN A 50 -3.71 11.11 16.61
C ASN A 50 -2.55 10.41 15.89
N VAL A 51 -2.23 10.85 14.67
CA VAL A 51 -1.07 10.34 13.94
C VAL A 51 0.16 11.09 14.43
N LEU A 52 1.06 10.36 15.08
CA LEU A 52 2.30 10.92 15.63
C LEU A 52 3.39 11.02 14.57
N GLU A 53 3.53 9.96 13.78
CA GLU A 53 4.53 9.87 12.73
C GLU A 53 3.98 9.03 11.58
N TRP A 54 4.49 9.27 10.37
CA TRP A 54 4.16 8.47 9.20
C TRP A 54 5.26 8.55 8.16
N SER A 55 5.28 7.56 7.26
CA SER A 55 6.20 7.58 6.12
C SER A 55 5.56 6.89 4.92
N SER A 56 6.08 7.18 3.73
CA SER A 56 5.65 6.63 2.46
C SER A 56 6.80 5.88 1.81
N GLU A 57 6.62 4.59 1.54
CA GLU A 57 7.59 3.74 0.84
C GLU A 57 8.99 3.68 1.47
N GLU A 58 9.09 3.91 2.78
CA GLU A 58 10.37 3.89 3.50
C GLU A 58 10.69 2.52 4.09
N TYR A 59 9.68 1.68 4.32
CA TYR A 59 9.87 0.34 4.85
C TYR A 59 10.12 -0.65 3.74
N ILE A 60 11.03 -1.59 3.98
CA ILE A 60 11.36 -2.66 3.05
C ILE A 60 11.09 -3.99 3.73
N ILE A 61 10.22 -4.79 3.14
CA ILE A 61 9.89 -6.12 3.65
C ILE A 61 10.36 -7.14 2.63
N PRO A 62 11.33 -7.99 2.96
CA PRO A 62 11.74 -9.04 2.05
C PRO A 62 10.65 -10.11 1.94
N TYR A 63 10.42 -10.59 0.74
CA TYR A 63 9.49 -11.69 0.51
C TYR A 63 10.03 -12.61 -0.57
N LYS A 64 9.63 -13.88 -0.53
CA LYS A 64 10.01 -14.84 -1.56
C LYS A 64 8.91 -14.87 -2.62
N SER A 65 9.27 -14.50 -3.85
CA SER A 65 8.30 -14.49 -4.95
C SER A 65 8.01 -15.92 -5.43
N PRO A 66 6.72 -16.29 -5.58
CA PRO A 66 6.38 -17.59 -6.14
C PRO A 66 6.65 -17.67 -7.64
N LEU A 67 6.93 -16.55 -8.30
CA LEU A 67 7.16 -16.52 -9.75
C LEU A 67 8.55 -16.99 -10.14
N ASP A 68 9.56 -16.71 -9.32
CA ASP A 68 10.95 -17.06 -9.61
C ASP A 68 11.67 -17.74 -8.43
N GLY A 69 11.00 -17.87 -7.29
CA GLY A 69 11.57 -18.49 -6.09
C GLY A 69 12.65 -17.65 -5.41
N LYS A 70 12.85 -16.40 -5.85
CA LYS A 70 13.88 -15.52 -5.31
C LYS A 70 13.31 -14.56 -4.29
N THR A 71 14.19 -14.03 -3.42
CA THR A 71 13.82 -12.99 -2.47
C THR A 71 13.82 -11.63 -3.15
N HIS A 72 12.73 -10.92 -3.00
CA HIS A 72 12.53 -9.57 -3.55
C HIS A 72 12.22 -8.60 -2.42
N ARG A 73 12.28 -7.31 -2.74
CA ARG A 73 11.93 -6.23 -1.82
C ARG A 73 10.50 -5.80 -2.06
N TYR A 74 9.71 -5.77 -0.97
CA TYR A 74 8.38 -5.21 -0.99
C TYR A 74 8.40 -3.87 -0.26
N TYR A 75 7.91 -2.83 -0.92
CA TYR A 75 7.79 -1.49 -0.36
C TYR A 75 6.31 -1.23 -0.11
N PRO A 76 5.80 -1.47 1.10
CA PRO A 76 4.41 -1.13 1.41
C PRO A 76 4.19 0.39 1.30
N ASP A 77 2.95 0.79 1.04
CA ASP A 77 2.66 2.19 0.76
C ASP A 77 2.95 3.11 1.93
N PHE A 78 2.53 2.73 3.15
CA PHE A 78 2.67 3.59 4.32
C PHE A 78 3.06 2.85 5.58
N TRP A 79 3.79 3.53 6.44
CA TRP A 79 3.95 3.21 7.84
C TRP A 79 3.36 4.34 8.66
N VAL A 80 2.64 4.02 9.74
CA VAL A 80 1.95 5.01 10.57
C VAL A 80 2.08 4.64 12.03
N LYS A 81 2.37 5.64 12.86
CA LYS A 81 2.36 5.51 14.31
C LYS A 81 1.27 6.40 14.86
N VAL A 82 0.33 5.82 15.60
CA VAL A 82 -0.83 6.54 16.12
C VAL A 82 -0.90 6.46 17.64
N GLN A 83 -1.49 7.50 18.25
CA GLN A 83 -1.82 7.51 19.66
C GLN A 83 -3.22 6.92 19.84
N GLN A 84 -3.34 5.88 20.64
CA GLN A 84 -4.62 5.26 20.99
C GLN A 84 -4.76 5.23 22.50
N GLY A 85 -5.42 6.23 23.07
CA GLY A 85 -5.50 6.41 24.49
C GLY A 85 -4.10 6.56 25.10
N PRO A 86 -3.75 5.77 26.14
CA PRO A 86 -2.42 5.85 26.76
C PRO A 86 -1.31 5.13 26.00
N LYS A 87 -1.65 4.41 24.91
CA LYS A 87 -0.70 3.59 24.16
C LYS A 87 -0.49 4.14 22.75
N THR A 88 0.64 3.79 22.16
CA THR A 88 0.88 4.01 20.73
C THR A 88 0.77 2.70 19.99
N LYS A 89 0.34 2.78 18.73
CA LYS A 89 0.21 1.62 17.86
C LYS A 89 0.77 1.94 16.48
N GLN A 90 1.42 0.95 15.86
CA GLN A 90 2.04 1.11 14.56
C GLN A 90 1.37 0.21 13.53
N PHE A 91 1.24 0.73 12.31
CA PHE A 91 0.59 0.04 11.20
C PHE A 91 1.45 0.14 9.95
N ILE A 92 1.45 -0.93 9.18
CA ILE A 92 1.90 -0.91 7.79
C ILE A 92 0.63 -0.99 6.94
N ILE A 93 0.47 -0.05 6.02
CA ILE A 93 -0.75 0.09 5.23
C ILE A 93 -0.43 -0.04 3.74
N GLU A 94 -1.19 -0.91 3.08
CA GLU A 94 -1.15 -1.07 1.63
C GLU A 94 -2.49 -0.62 1.05
N LEU A 95 -2.46 0.13 -0.04
CA LEU A 95 -3.66 0.56 -0.76
C LEU A 95 -3.90 -0.36 -1.95
N LYS A 96 -5.06 -0.97 -2.01
CA LYS A 96 -5.44 -1.84 -3.13
C LYS A 96 -6.92 -1.69 -3.48
N PRO A 97 -7.27 -1.69 -4.76
CA PRO A 97 -8.69 -1.82 -5.13
C PRO A 97 -9.24 -3.13 -4.60
N SER A 98 -10.46 -3.12 -4.07
CA SER A 98 -11.11 -4.32 -3.51
C SER A 98 -11.17 -5.47 -4.51
N LYS A 99 -11.28 -5.15 -5.79
CA LYS A 99 -11.23 -6.11 -6.89
C LYS A 99 -9.97 -6.99 -6.85
N GLN A 100 -8.84 -6.45 -6.41
CA GLN A 100 -7.57 -7.19 -6.35
C GLN A 100 -7.44 -8.03 -5.07
N LEU A 101 -8.42 -7.98 -4.17
CA LEU A 101 -8.46 -8.82 -2.98
C LEU A 101 -9.22 -10.12 -3.21
N THR A 102 -9.81 -10.29 -4.39
CA THR A 102 -10.49 -11.54 -4.77
C THR A 102 -9.64 -12.30 -5.76
N PRO A 103 -9.62 -13.64 -5.67
CA PRO A 103 -8.82 -14.44 -6.60
C PRO A 103 -9.36 -14.35 -8.02
N PRO A 104 -8.49 -14.52 -9.03
CA PRO A 104 -8.93 -14.64 -10.41
C PRO A 104 -9.86 -15.85 -10.58
N LYS A 105 -10.66 -15.82 -11.63
CA LYS A 105 -11.61 -16.89 -11.92
C LYS A 105 -10.87 -18.21 -12.08
N ALA A 106 -11.34 -19.26 -11.38
CA ALA A 106 -10.67 -20.57 -11.36
C ALA A 106 -10.68 -21.26 -12.72
N ASN A 107 -11.80 -21.19 -13.45
CA ASN A 107 -11.99 -21.89 -14.73
C ASN A 107 -12.50 -20.91 -15.78
N PRO A 108 -11.63 -20.03 -16.34
CA PRO A 108 -12.05 -19.13 -17.38
C PRO A 108 -12.29 -19.87 -18.69
N LYS A 109 -13.23 -19.37 -19.50
CA LYS A 109 -13.48 -19.92 -20.83
C LYS A 109 -12.25 -19.80 -21.73
N ARG A 110 -11.45 -18.76 -21.56
CA ARG A 110 -10.21 -18.52 -22.29
C ARG A 110 -9.13 -18.03 -21.35
N ARG A 111 -7.93 -18.57 -21.52
CA ARG A 111 -6.74 -18.11 -20.78
C ARG A 111 -6.04 -17.05 -21.60
N THR A 112 -6.48 -15.81 -21.43
CA THR A 112 -5.87 -14.65 -22.09
C THR A 112 -4.58 -14.24 -21.39
N LYS A 113 -3.76 -13.41 -22.05
CA LYS A 113 -2.57 -12.82 -21.44
C LYS A 113 -2.95 -11.98 -20.19
N GLY A 114 -4.08 -11.27 -20.26
CA GLY A 114 -4.58 -10.51 -19.13
C GLY A 114 -4.94 -11.40 -17.94
N TYR A 115 -5.58 -12.51 -18.19
CA TYR A 115 -5.89 -13.49 -17.16
C TYR A 115 -4.62 -14.05 -16.50
N LEU A 116 -3.64 -14.44 -17.32
CA LEU A 116 -2.37 -14.96 -16.80
C LEU A 116 -1.64 -13.91 -15.96
N TYR A 117 -1.71 -12.65 -16.38
CA TYR A 117 -1.16 -11.55 -15.61
C TYR A 117 -1.85 -11.41 -14.24
N GLU A 118 -3.19 -11.49 -14.21
CA GLU A 118 -3.95 -11.45 -12.96
C GLU A 118 -3.56 -12.59 -12.01
N VAL A 119 -3.39 -13.79 -12.54
CA VAL A 119 -2.98 -14.95 -11.72
C VAL A 119 -1.60 -14.71 -11.10
N ARG A 120 -0.66 -14.21 -11.88
CA ARG A 120 0.69 -13.91 -11.39
C ARG A 120 0.68 -12.82 -10.34
N GLU A 121 -0.06 -11.74 -10.60
CA GLU A 121 -0.17 -10.62 -9.64
C GLU A 121 -0.85 -11.09 -8.35
N TRP A 122 -1.86 -11.92 -8.44
CA TRP A 122 -2.52 -12.52 -7.28
C TRP A 122 -1.52 -13.29 -6.42
N GLY A 123 -0.73 -14.17 -7.04
CA GLY A 123 0.29 -14.95 -6.31
C GLY A 123 1.35 -14.07 -5.67
N ARG A 124 1.86 -13.09 -6.43
CA ARG A 124 2.87 -12.16 -5.93
C ARG A 124 2.34 -11.33 -4.77
N ASN A 125 1.14 -10.75 -4.91
CA ASN A 125 0.54 -9.92 -3.87
C ASN A 125 0.31 -10.71 -2.59
N ASN A 126 -0.20 -11.92 -2.69
CA ASN A 126 -0.43 -12.74 -1.49
C ASN A 126 0.89 -13.08 -0.79
N ALA A 127 1.96 -13.37 -1.54
CA ALA A 127 3.28 -13.60 -0.96
C ALA A 127 3.81 -12.36 -0.24
N LYS A 128 3.63 -11.17 -0.84
CA LYS A 128 3.99 -9.90 -0.20
C LYS A 128 3.22 -9.66 1.09
N TRP A 129 1.92 -9.87 1.05
CA TRP A 129 1.05 -9.61 2.21
C TRP A 129 1.28 -10.59 3.34
N ASP A 130 1.51 -11.86 3.03
CA ASP A 130 1.87 -12.85 4.05
C ASP A 130 3.20 -12.49 4.72
N ALA A 131 4.20 -12.07 3.94
CA ALA A 131 5.47 -11.60 4.48
C ALA A 131 5.28 -10.35 5.35
N ALA A 132 4.41 -9.43 4.92
CA ALA A 132 4.10 -8.23 5.69
C ALA A 132 3.44 -8.55 7.02
N LYS A 133 2.50 -9.49 7.04
CA LYS A 133 1.83 -9.93 8.27
C LYS A 133 2.83 -10.51 9.26
N GLN A 134 3.74 -11.36 8.78
CA GLN A 134 4.78 -11.96 9.62
C GLN A 134 5.78 -10.92 10.13
N TYR A 135 6.18 -10.00 9.27
CA TYR A 135 7.07 -8.89 9.63
C TYR A 135 6.45 -8.04 10.73
N CYS A 136 5.19 -7.64 10.54
CA CYS A 136 4.47 -6.82 11.52
C CYS A 136 4.29 -7.54 12.85
N ALA A 137 3.98 -8.83 12.83
CA ALA A 137 3.84 -9.61 14.06
C ALA A 137 5.12 -9.61 14.88
N LYS A 138 6.29 -9.69 14.23
CA LYS A 138 7.59 -9.68 14.92
C LYS A 138 7.97 -8.30 15.46
N LYS A 139 7.42 -7.24 14.89
CA LYS A 139 7.74 -5.85 15.25
C LYS A 139 6.68 -5.18 16.09
N ASP A 140 5.69 -5.93 16.56
CA ASP A 140 4.54 -5.40 17.29
C ASP A 140 3.80 -4.32 16.50
N MET A 141 3.59 -4.60 15.23
CA MET A 141 2.84 -3.76 14.30
C MET A 141 1.68 -4.57 13.72
N GLU A 142 0.75 -3.88 13.06
CA GLU A 142 -0.36 -4.50 12.37
C GLU A 142 -0.32 -4.14 10.89
N PHE A 143 -0.57 -5.13 10.03
CA PHE A 143 -0.64 -4.93 8.59
C PHE A 143 -2.09 -4.76 8.17
N LEU A 144 -2.38 -3.67 7.45
CA LEU A 144 -3.71 -3.35 6.96
C LEU A 144 -3.68 -3.15 5.45
N ILE A 145 -4.74 -3.62 4.79
CA ILE A 145 -4.98 -3.31 3.37
C ILE A 145 -6.23 -2.43 3.33
N TRP A 146 -6.07 -1.22 2.80
CA TRP A 146 -7.18 -0.29 2.61
C TRP A 146 -7.61 -0.28 1.16
N THR A 147 -8.93 -0.28 0.97
CA THR A 147 -9.56 -0.25 -0.34
C THR A 147 -10.29 1.08 -0.55
N GLU A 148 -10.93 1.24 -1.71
CA GLU A 148 -11.78 2.40 -2.00
C GLU A 148 -12.85 2.60 -0.92
N LYS A 149 -13.30 1.53 -0.28
CA LYS A 149 -14.31 1.62 0.78
C LYS A 149 -13.76 2.31 2.02
N ASP A 150 -12.52 1.99 2.39
CA ASP A 150 -11.86 2.63 3.54
C ASP A 150 -11.56 4.10 3.28
N LEU A 151 -11.37 4.46 2.02
CA LEU A 151 -11.09 5.84 1.61
C LEU A 151 -12.35 6.66 1.35
N GLY A 152 -13.52 6.06 1.47
CA GLY A 152 -14.78 6.74 1.21
C GLY A 152 -15.06 7.00 -0.27
N LEU A 153 -14.55 6.16 -1.13
CA LEU A 153 -14.73 6.27 -2.58
C LEU A 153 -15.76 5.32 -3.13
#